data_c111d89356ea55552edf22266e973b29
#
_entry.id   c111d89356ea55552edf22266e973b29
#
_cell.length_a   1.000
_cell.length_b   1.000
_cell.length_c   1.000
_cell.angle_alpha   90.00
_cell.angle_beta   90.00
_cell.angle_gamma   90.00
#
_symmetry.space_group_name_H-M   'P 1'
#
loop_
_entity.id
_entity.type
_entity.pdbx_description
1 polymer ?
#
loop_
_entity_poly.entity_id
_entity_poly.type
_entity_poly.pdbx_seq_one_letter_code
_entity_poly.pdbx_strand_id
1 'polypeptide(L)'
;MEKDKDFLGTEPIGKLLLRLAIPTLAAQLINMLYNVVDRIYIGHIPKVGALALTGVGVCMPLIMIVSAFAVLVGNGGAPRASIYMGQNNKEDAEKTLGNCFATQILVAIVLTIVLLLGNRTFLLAFGASENTISYAAAYMNIYAVGTIFVQLTLGLNAFITAQGFAKTGMLSVLIGAVINIVLDPIFIFGLHMGVRGAALATIISQACSCIWVVSFLFGKKTFLKIQRKNMKLEERIILPSLALGLATFIMQASESIITVCFNSSLLKYGGDIAVGAMTILTSVMQFAMLPLQGLGQGAQPILSYNYGAKNVDRVRGTFRLLLKVSVGYAVILWLCVELFPQIFVSMFTSDAALLAFSKTALRVYMAAMFMFGIQIACQMGFTSLGCAPESIIVAVMRKFVLLIPLIYIVPHIWSADRTMGVYLAEPIADFFAVTFTMILFSNRFKKALKKIEK
;
A
#
# COMPACT_ATOMS: atom_id res chain seq x y z
N MET A 1 -5.68 -33.51 -9.35
CA MET A 1 -5.70 -32.51 -8.26
C MET A 1 -4.33 -32.23 -7.62
N GLU A 2 -3.34 -33.13 -7.67
CA GLU A 2 -1.97 -32.84 -7.18
C GLU A 2 -1.14 -31.95 -8.11
N LYS A 3 -1.30 -32.08 -9.43
CA LYS A 3 -0.59 -31.26 -10.43
C LYS A 3 -0.93 -29.75 -10.40
N ASP A 4 -2.08 -29.36 -9.79
CA ASP A 4 -2.47 -27.96 -9.70
C ASP A 4 -1.85 -27.20 -8.52
N LYS A 5 -1.15 -27.87 -7.61
CA LYS A 5 -0.56 -27.25 -6.42
C LYS A 5 0.81 -26.63 -6.69
N ASP A 6 1.56 -27.15 -7.69
CA ASP A 6 2.94 -26.76 -7.96
C ASP A 6 3.12 -25.75 -9.10
N PHE A 7 2.02 -25.13 -9.57
CA PHE A 7 2.11 -24.21 -10.71
C PHE A 7 3.05 -23.00 -10.46
N LEU A 8 3.22 -22.57 -9.21
CA LEU A 8 4.18 -21.53 -8.83
C LEU A 8 5.62 -21.96 -9.10
N GLY A 9 5.90 -23.27 -9.02
CA GLY A 9 7.20 -23.87 -9.27
C GLY A 9 7.42 -24.35 -10.70
N THR A 10 6.37 -24.51 -11.53
CA THR A 10 6.45 -25.22 -12.81
C THR A 10 6.04 -24.40 -14.02
N GLU A 11 5.04 -23.49 -13.92
CA GLU A 11 4.61 -22.67 -15.06
C GLU A 11 5.73 -21.71 -15.54
N PRO A 12 5.76 -21.35 -16.85
CA PRO A 12 6.70 -20.36 -17.37
C PRO A 12 6.61 -19.04 -16.63
N ILE A 13 7.75 -18.49 -16.17
CA ILE A 13 7.83 -17.34 -15.27
C ILE A 13 7.09 -16.12 -15.84
N GLY A 14 7.26 -15.80 -17.14
CA GLY A 14 6.62 -14.64 -17.75
C GLY A 14 5.09 -14.74 -17.76
N LYS A 15 4.55 -15.91 -18.12
CA LYS A 15 3.10 -16.17 -18.12
C LYS A 15 2.54 -16.12 -16.70
N LEU A 16 3.27 -16.70 -15.75
CA LEU A 16 2.86 -16.73 -14.35
C LEU A 16 2.89 -15.32 -13.72
N LEU A 17 3.93 -14.54 -14.00
CA LEU A 17 4.01 -13.15 -13.53
C LEU A 17 2.83 -12.32 -14.05
N LEU A 18 2.49 -12.39 -15.32
CA LEU A 18 1.34 -11.69 -15.89
C LEU A 18 0.01 -12.17 -15.28
N ARG A 19 -0.14 -13.48 -15.12
CA ARG A 19 -1.33 -14.11 -14.50
C ARG A 19 -1.58 -13.61 -13.08
N LEU A 20 -0.53 -13.29 -12.32
CA LEU A 20 -0.62 -12.78 -10.95
C LEU A 20 -0.62 -11.25 -10.88
N ALA A 21 0.21 -10.58 -11.71
CA ALA A 21 0.34 -9.12 -11.68
C ALA A 21 -0.89 -8.39 -12.24
N ILE A 22 -1.53 -8.90 -13.31
CA ILE A 22 -2.70 -8.23 -13.89
C ILE A 22 -3.88 -8.15 -12.89
N PRO A 23 -4.29 -9.22 -12.20
CA PRO A 23 -5.34 -9.10 -11.20
C PRO A 23 -4.97 -8.21 -10.01
N THR A 24 -3.71 -8.23 -9.56
CA THR A 24 -3.27 -7.36 -8.45
C THR A 24 -3.27 -5.89 -8.88
N LEU A 25 -2.85 -5.58 -10.09
CA LEU A 25 -2.94 -4.23 -10.66
C LEU A 25 -4.41 -3.79 -10.79
N ALA A 26 -5.27 -4.67 -11.32
CA ALA A 26 -6.70 -4.37 -11.43
C ALA A 26 -7.34 -4.10 -10.07
N ALA A 27 -6.98 -4.87 -9.03
CA ALA A 27 -7.44 -4.63 -7.67
C ALA A 27 -7.03 -3.23 -7.16
N GLN A 28 -5.80 -2.79 -7.41
CA GLN A 28 -5.31 -1.46 -7.02
C GLN A 28 -6.08 -0.35 -7.74
N LEU A 29 -6.32 -0.50 -9.05
CA LEU A 29 -7.11 0.46 -9.83
C LEU A 29 -8.56 0.54 -9.35
N ILE A 30 -9.20 -0.61 -9.11
CA ILE A 30 -10.57 -0.67 -8.58
C ILE A 30 -10.65 0.03 -7.22
N ASN A 31 -9.70 -0.26 -6.34
CA ASN A 31 -9.61 0.36 -5.02
C ASN A 31 -9.48 1.88 -5.09
N MET A 32 -8.65 2.38 -6.01
CA MET A 32 -8.49 3.80 -6.24
C MET A 32 -9.77 4.45 -6.78
N LEU A 33 -10.39 3.82 -7.79
CA LEU A 33 -11.60 4.34 -8.41
C LEU A 33 -12.77 4.44 -7.43
N TYR A 34 -13.01 3.41 -6.62
CA TYR A 34 -14.11 3.48 -5.67
C TYR A 34 -13.89 4.55 -4.60
N ASN A 35 -12.64 4.77 -4.14
CA ASN A 35 -12.33 5.86 -3.21
C ASN A 35 -12.63 7.24 -3.80
N VAL A 36 -12.41 7.42 -5.11
CA VAL A 36 -12.75 8.67 -5.81
C VAL A 36 -14.27 8.84 -5.88
N VAL A 37 -14.99 7.77 -6.23
CA VAL A 37 -16.47 7.80 -6.32
C VAL A 37 -17.12 8.09 -4.97
N ASP A 38 -16.66 7.45 -3.89
CA ASP A 38 -17.13 7.72 -2.53
C ASP A 38 -16.97 9.19 -2.15
N ARG A 39 -15.81 9.79 -2.44
CA ARG A 39 -15.58 11.22 -2.20
C ARG A 39 -16.48 12.14 -3.03
N ILE A 40 -16.79 11.75 -4.27
CA ILE A 40 -17.73 12.48 -5.12
C ILE A 40 -19.12 12.48 -4.47
N TYR A 41 -19.61 11.34 -4.01
CA TYR A 41 -20.89 11.25 -3.33
C TYR A 41 -20.94 12.10 -2.05
N ILE A 42 -19.91 12.00 -1.20
CA ILE A 42 -19.81 12.80 0.04
C ILE A 42 -19.79 14.29 -0.27
N GLY A 43 -19.04 14.72 -1.29
CA GLY A 43 -18.96 16.11 -1.70
C GLY A 43 -20.28 16.69 -2.24
N HIS A 44 -21.21 15.85 -2.71
CA HIS A 44 -22.52 16.24 -3.22
C HIS A 44 -23.65 16.15 -2.18
N ILE A 45 -23.34 15.91 -0.90
CA ILE A 45 -24.36 15.94 0.17
C ILE A 45 -24.97 17.36 0.23
N PRO A 46 -26.30 17.49 0.11
CA PRO A 46 -26.95 18.79 0.08
C PRO A 46 -26.64 19.64 1.32
N LYS A 47 -26.33 20.92 1.12
CA LYS A 47 -26.03 21.94 2.14
C LYS A 47 -24.70 21.77 2.89
N VAL A 48 -24.15 20.57 3.01
CA VAL A 48 -22.98 20.29 3.88
C VAL A 48 -21.83 19.56 3.17
N GLY A 49 -21.95 19.30 1.87
CA GLY A 49 -20.99 18.47 1.11
C GLY A 49 -19.52 18.88 1.27
N ALA A 50 -19.21 20.17 1.20
CA ALA A 50 -17.84 20.67 1.38
C ALA A 50 -17.31 20.42 2.80
N LEU A 51 -18.11 20.67 3.84
CA LEU A 51 -17.75 20.42 5.24
C LEU A 51 -17.63 18.91 5.53
N ALA A 52 -18.56 18.13 4.96
CA ALA A 52 -18.55 16.67 5.06
C ALA A 52 -17.32 16.08 4.42
N LEU A 53 -16.98 16.49 3.19
CA LEU A 53 -15.79 16.03 2.47
C LEU A 53 -14.49 16.40 3.22
N THR A 54 -14.40 17.61 3.74
CA THR A 54 -13.28 18.04 4.57
C THR A 54 -13.18 17.21 5.85
N GLY A 55 -14.31 16.97 6.53
CA GLY A 55 -14.36 16.14 7.73
C GLY A 55 -13.90 14.72 7.48
N VAL A 56 -14.37 14.08 6.41
CA VAL A 56 -13.90 12.73 6.01
C VAL A 56 -12.43 12.76 5.60
N GLY A 57 -11.96 13.82 4.96
CA GLY A 57 -10.55 14.02 4.64
C GLY A 57 -9.64 13.99 5.86
N VAL A 58 -10.07 14.56 6.99
CA VAL A 58 -9.33 14.51 8.26
C VAL A 58 -9.27 13.09 8.86
N CYS A 59 -10.21 12.21 8.51
CA CYS A 59 -10.17 10.81 8.93
C CYS A 59 -9.10 9.98 8.19
N MET A 60 -8.63 10.44 7.01
CA MET A 60 -7.72 9.67 6.15
C MET A 60 -6.44 9.21 6.84
N PRO A 61 -5.72 10.03 7.63
CA PRO A 61 -4.52 9.56 8.34
C PRO A 61 -4.83 8.39 9.30
N LEU A 62 -5.95 8.42 9.99
CA LEU A 62 -6.37 7.34 10.88
C LEU A 62 -6.72 6.06 10.11
N ILE A 63 -7.42 6.19 8.98
CA ILE A 63 -7.74 5.08 8.08
C ILE A 63 -6.47 4.45 7.51
N MET A 64 -5.48 5.27 7.15
CA MET A 64 -4.17 4.78 6.69
C MET A 64 -3.42 4.03 7.78
N ILE A 65 -3.45 4.49 9.03
CA ILE A 65 -2.86 3.78 10.17
C ILE A 65 -3.55 2.43 10.38
N VAL A 66 -4.87 2.38 10.34
CA VAL A 66 -5.64 1.12 10.42
C VAL A 66 -5.19 0.15 9.31
N SER A 67 -5.11 0.63 8.08
CA SER A 67 -4.66 -0.17 6.93
C SER A 67 -3.20 -0.62 7.07
N ALA A 68 -2.33 0.23 7.63
CA ALA A 68 -0.92 -0.11 7.86
C ALA A 68 -0.77 -1.30 8.83
N PHE A 69 -1.59 -1.39 9.87
CA PHE A 69 -1.61 -2.55 10.77
C PHE A 69 -2.08 -3.84 10.08
N ALA A 70 -3.06 -3.74 9.19
CA ALA A 70 -3.50 -4.90 8.40
C ALA A 70 -2.37 -5.42 7.50
N VAL A 71 -1.67 -4.50 6.84
CA VAL A 71 -0.53 -4.79 5.96
C VAL A 71 0.68 -5.30 6.74
N LEU A 72 0.92 -4.80 7.97
CA LEU A 72 1.96 -5.29 8.88
C LEU A 72 1.86 -6.82 9.05
N VAL A 73 0.68 -7.28 9.36
CA VAL A 73 0.45 -8.71 9.62
C VAL A 73 0.35 -9.50 8.32
N GLY A 74 -0.40 -8.99 7.33
CA GLY A 74 -0.65 -9.67 6.05
C GLY A 74 0.61 -9.81 5.20
N ASN A 75 1.29 -8.70 4.90
CA ASN A 75 2.49 -8.72 4.06
C ASN A 75 3.72 -9.28 4.77
N GLY A 76 3.69 -9.43 6.08
CA GLY A 76 4.73 -10.15 6.81
C GLY A 76 4.50 -11.65 6.84
N GLY A 77 3.26 -12.08 7.08
CA GLY A 77 2.90 -13.50 7.19
C GLY A 77 2.80 -14.22 5.84
N ALA A 78 2.22 -13.56 4.84
CA ALA A 78 1.95 -14.19 3.53
C ALA A 78 3.22 -14.69 2.79
N PRO A 79 4.32 -13.93 2.69
CA PRO A 79 5.56 -14.43 2.09
C PRO A 79 6.15 -15.61 2.86
N ARG A 80 6.09 -15.59 4.21
CA ARG A 80 6.57 -16.69 5.04
C ARG A 80 5.75 -17.97 4.81
N ALA A 81 4.43 -17.85 4.76
CA ALA A 81 3.55 -18.98 4.43
C ALA A 81 3.89 -19.53 3.03
N SER A 82 4.17 -18.67 2.04
CA SER A 82 4.56 -19.08 0.69
C SER A 82 5.92 -19.80 0.67
N ILE A 83 6.91 -19.35 1.48
CA ILE A 83 8.19 -20.06 1.66
C ILE A 83 7.95 -21.46 2.23
N TYR A 84 7.15 -21.59 3.29
CA TYR A 84 6.80 -22.90 3.87
C TYR A 84 6.05 -23.81 2.87
N MET A 85 5.18 -23.24 2.03
CA MET A 85 4.55 -23.99 0.94
C MET A 85 5.60 -24.55 -0.04
N GLY A 86 6.58 -23.74 -0.43
CA GLY A 86 7.69 -24.19 -1.28
C GLY A 86 8.56 -25.27 -0.64
N GLN A 87 8.67 -25.29 0.68
CA GLN A 87 9.33 -26.33 1.46
C GLN A 87 8.49 -27.60 1.64
N ASN A 88 7.28 -27.66 1.09
CA ASN A 88 6.27 -28.69 1.36
C ASN A 88 5.88 -28.81 2.85
N ASN A 89 6.15 -27.79 3.65
CA ASN A 89 5.80 -27.71 5.06
C ASN A 89 4.45 -27.03 5.24
N LYS A 90 3.38 -27.77 4.91
CA LYS A 90 2.00 -27.28 5.00
C LYS A 90 1.61 -26.91 6.43
N GLU A 91 2.14 -27.62 7.44
CA GLU A 91 1.80 -27.39 8.85
C GLU A 91 2.23 -25.98 9.30
N ASP A 92 3.49 -25.60 9.07
CA ASP A 92 3.99 -24.27 9.46
C ASP A 92 3.38 -23.17 8.58
N ALA A 93 3.03 -23.45 7.33
CA ALA A 93 2.32 -22.51 6.47
C ALA A 93 0.89 -22.22 7.01
N GLU A 94 0.14 -23.24 7.41
CA GLU A 94 -1.19 -23.09 8.02
C GLU A 94 -1.13 -22.50 9.43
N LYS A 95 -0.09 -22.79 10.23
CA LYS A 95 0.17 -22.13 11.52
C LYS A 95 0.43 -20.64 11.31
N THR A 96 1.21 -20.26 10.31
CA THR A 96 1.46 -18.85 9.98
C THR A 96 0.16 -18.13 9.64
N LEU A 97 -0.69 -18.72 8.80
CA LEU A 97 -2.00 -18.17 8.47
C LEU A 97 -2.90 -18.05 9.71
N GLY A 98 -2.99 -19.09 10.54
CA GLY A 98 -3.82 -19.11 11.74
C GLY A 98 -3.37 -18.10 12.81
N ASN A 99 -2.04 -17.98 13.03
CA ASN A 99 -1.48 -16.98 13.93
C ASN A 99 -1.73 -15.55 13.42
N CYS A 100 -1.54 -15.29 12.13
CA CYS A 100 -1.83 -13.99 11.54
C CYS A 100 -3.32 -13.65 11.61
N PHE A 101 -4.21 -14.62 11.37
CA PHE A 101 -5.65 -14.43 11.53
C PHE A 101 -6.03 -14.01 12.96
N ALA A 102 -5.51 -14.73 13.97
CA ALA A 102 -5.74 -14.38 15.38
C ALA A 102 -5.16 -13.00 15.74
N THR A 103 -3.97 -12.69 15.23
CA THR A 103 -3.33 -11.37 15.45
C THR A 103 -4.15 -10.26 14.80
N GLN A 104 -4.69 -10.45 13.60
CA GLN A 104 -5.57 -9.47 12.93
C GLN A 104 -6.81 -9.16 13.78
N ILE A 105 -7.44 -10.18 14.36
CA ILE A 105 -8.59 -9.99 15.25
C ILE A 105 -8.18 -9.20 16.49
N LEU A 106 -7.07 -9.56 17.13
CA LEU A 106 -6.57 -8.86 18.31
C LEU A 106 -6.27 -7.39 18.01
N VAL A 107 -5.54 -7.14 16.93
CA VAL A 107 -5.23 -5.77 16.46
C VAL A 107 -6.51 -4.99 16.15
N ALA A 108 -7.48 -5.61 15.50
CA ALA A 108 -8.77 -4.99 15.20
C ALA A 108 -9.50 -4.56 16.47
N ILE A 109 -9.56 -5.41 17.48
CA ILE A 109 -10.19 -5.10 18.78
C ILE A 109 -9.48 -3.92 19.45
N VAL A 110 -8.15 -3.98 19.53
CA VAL A 110 -7.35 -2.89 20.14
C VAL A 110 -7.56 -1.58 19.38
N LEU A 111 -7.48 -1.59 18.05
CA LEU A 111 -7.70 -0.39 17.24
C LEU A 111 -9.12 0.15 17.39
N THR A 112 -10.13 -0.72 17.42
CA THR A 112 -11.53 -0.29 17.64
C THR A 112 -11.66 0.44 18.97
N ILE A 113 -11.12 -0.13 20.06
CA ILE A 113 -11.18 0.49 21.40
C ILE A 113 -10.43 1.84 21.38
N VAL A 114 -9.21 1.88 20.86
CA VAL A 114 -8.39 3.09 20.82
C VAL A 114 -9.07 4.19 19.98
N LEU A 115 -9.62 3.83 18.82
CA LEU A 115 -10.31 4.78 17.95
C LEU A 115 -11.60 5.30 18.56
N LEU A 116 -12.41 4.45 19.20
CA LEU A 116 -13.65 4.89 19.85
C LEU A 116 -13.39 5.79 21.05
N LEU A 117 -12.40 5.48 21.89
CA LEU A 117 -12.05 6.28 23.05
C LEU A 117 -11.33 7.58 22.69
N GLY A 118 -10.46 7.56 21.68
CA GLY A 118 -9.64 8.69 21.28
C GLY A 118 -10.16 9.49 20.09
N ASN A 119 -11.29 9.12 19.50
CA ASN A 119 -11.78 9.63 18.23
C ASN A 119 -11.64 11.16 18.09
N ARG A 120 -12.30 11.91 18.98
CA ARG A 120 -12.31 13.38 18.93
C ARG A 120 -10.92 13.98 19.10
N THR A 121 -10.12 13.43 20.01
CA THR A 121 -8.75 13.91 20.29
C THR A 121 -7.84 13.70 19.07
N PHE A 122 -7.90 12.52 18.46
CA PHE A 122 -7.10 12.23 17.26
C PHE A 122 -7.53 13.11 16.08
N LEU A 123 -8.83 13.25 15.83
CA LEU A 123 -9.33 14.07 14.73
C LEU A 123 -8.94 15.55 14.88
N LEU A 124 -9.01 16.10 16.10
CA LEU A 124 -8.53 17.46 16.36
C LEU A 124 -7.03 17.59 16.15
N ALA A 125 -6.24 16.60 16.57
CA ALA A 125 -4.80 16.57 16.36
C ALA A 125 -4.44 16.49 14.86
N PHE A 126 -5.28 15.85 14.04
CA PHE A 126 -5.10 15.75 12.59
C PHE A 126 -5.74 16.90 11.81
N GLY A 127 -6.24 17.94 12.49
CA GLY A 127 -6.66 19.19 11.87
C GLY A 127 -8.16 19.37 11.66
N ALA A 128 -9.01 18.61 12.38
CA ALA A 128 -10.44 18.89 12.39
C ALA A 128 -10.71 20.24 13.04
N SER A 129 -11.54 21.06 12.41
CA SER A 129 -12.06 22.33 12.96
C SER A 129 -13.37 22.10 13.72
N GLU A 130 -13.82 23.12 14.48
CA GLU A 130 -15.12 23.07 15.14
C GLU A 130 -16.28 22.78 14.17
N ASN A 131 -16.17 23.24 12.92
CA ASN A 131 -17.19 23.03 11.89
C ASN A 131 -17.13 21.63 11.26
N THR A 132 -15.98 20.96 11.25
CA THR A 132 -15.78 19.65 10.57
C THR A 132 -15.75 18.48 11.52
N ILE A 133 -15.46 18.71 12.82
CA ILE A 133 -15.27 17.64 13.81
C ILE A 133 -16.51 16.75 13.97
N SER A 134 -17.72 17.32 13.86
CA SER A 134 -18.97 16.56 13.98
C SER A 134 -19.12 15.53 12.84
N TYR A 135 -18.77 15.91 11.61
CA TYR A 135 -18.80 15.03 10.44
C TYR A 135 -17.69 13.98 10.50
N ALA A 136 -16.48 14.40 10.85
CA ALA A 136 -15.34 13.51 11.00
C ALA A 136 -15.59 12.46 12.10
N ALA A 137 -16.09 12.87 13.27
CA ALA A 137 -16.39 11.97 14.37
C ALA A 137 -17.54 11.00 14.05
N ALA A 138 -18.58 11.48 13.36
CA ALA A 138 -19.69 10.65 12.93
C ALA A 138 -19.26 9.56 11.96
N TYR A 139 -18.37 9.88 11.00
CA TYR A 139 -17.78 8.91 10.08
C TYR A 139 -16.89 7.91 10.83
N MET A 140 -15.96 8.43 11.64
CA MET A 140 -14.92 7.62 12.28
C MET A 140 -15.48 6.68 13.35
N ASN A 141 -16.54 7.04 14.07
CA ASN A 141 -17.21 6.15 15.03
C ASN A 141 -17.77 4.89 14.35
N ILE A 142 -18.41 5.04 13.19
CA ILE A 142 -18.92 3.90 12.42
C ILE A 142 -17.77 3.09 11.83
N TYR A 143 -16.77 3.77 11.24
CA TYR A 143 -15.60 3.12 10.67
C TYR A 143 -14.82 2.32 11.72
N ALA A 144 -14.66 2.85 12.94
CA ALA A 144 -13.97 2.17 14.04
C ALA A 144 -14.61 0.83 14.39
N VAL A 145 -15.93 0.74 14.43
CA VAL A 145 -16.64 -0.53 14.68
C VAL A 145 -16.38 -1.55 13.55
N GLY A 146 -16.25 -1.07 12.32
CA GLY A 146 -15.97 -1.91 11.14
C GLY A 146 -14.50 -2.24 10.92
N THR A 147 -13.59 -1.76 11.76
CA THR A 147 -12.15 -1.98 11.63
C THR A 147 -11.78 -3.47 11.51
N ILE A 148 -12.54 -4.36 12.16
CA ILE A 148 -12.30 -5.81 12.06
C ILE A 148 -12.45 -6.33 10.62
N PHE A 149 -13.42 -5.83 9.87
CA PHE A 149 -13.61 -6.24 8.48
C PHE A 149 -12.47 -5.73 7.60
N VAL A 150 -12.01 -4.50 7.82
CA VAL A 150 -10.87 -3.92 7.12
C VAL A 150 -9.60 -4.72 7.40
N GLN A 151 -9.32 -5.02 8.67
CA GLN A 151 -8.15 -5.79 9.08
C GLN A 151 -8.13 -7.17 8.44
N LEU A 152 -9.23 -7.91 8.54
CA LEU A 152 -9.32 -9.27 7.99
C LEU A 152 -9.30 -9.26 6.45
N THR A 153 -9.99 -8.31 5.80
CA THR A 153 -9.99 -8.24 4.33
C THR A 153 -8.59 -7.98 3.79
N LEU A 154 -7.92 -6.91 4.24
CA LEU A 154 -6.61 -6.53 3.72
C LEU A 154 -5.52 -7.54 4.12
N GLY A 155 -5.49 -7.94 5.38
CA GLY A 155 -4.45 -8.83 5.88
C GLY A 155 -4.54 -10.24 5.31
N LEU A 156 -5.73 -10.81 5.22
CA LEU A 156 -5.91 -12.18 4.72
C LEU A 156 -5.87 -12.27 3.19
N ASN A 157 -6.22 -11.19 2.48
CA ASN A 157 -6.11 -11.14 1.02
C ASN A 157 -4.68 -11.36 0.54
N ALA A 158 -3.69 -10.91 1.32
CA ALA A 158 -2.27 -11.17 1.06
C ALA A 158 -1.97 -12.69 1.03
N PHE A 159 -2.59 -13.49 1.91
CA PHE A 159 -2.43 -14.95 1.92
C PHE A 159 -3.12 -15.64 0.73
N ILE A 160 -4.23 -15.10 0.23
CA ILE A 160 -4.88 -15.59 -0.99
C ILE A 160 -3.95 -15.39 -2.19
N THR A 161 -3.39 -14.20 -2.31
CA THR A 161 -2.45 -13.84 -3.38
C THR A 161 -1.15 -14.66 -3.27
N ALA A 162 -0.62 -14.86 -2.06
CA ALA A 162 0.59 -15.64 -1.80
C ALA A 162 0.46 -17.12 -2.20
N GLN A 163 -0.75 -17.66 -2.23
CA GLN A 163 -1.06 -19.00 -2.76
C GLN A 163 -1.20 -19.02 -4.29
N GLY A 164 -1.09 -17.86 -4.96
CA GLY A 164 -1.25 -17.72 -6.41
C GLY A 164 -2.70 -17.48 -6.87
N PHE A 165 -3.66 -17.27 -5.96
CA PHE A 165 -5.07 -16.99 -6.29
C PHE A 165 -5.34 -15.49 -6.46
N ALA A 166 -4.48 -14.77 -7.20
CA ALA A 166 -4.59 -13.32 -7.37
C ALA A 166 -5.96 -12.87 -7.92
N LYS A 167 -6.59 -13.65 -8.80
CA LYS A 167 -7.97 -13.37 -9.29
C LYS A 167 -9.00 -13.40 -8.15
N THR A 168 -8.89 -14.34 -7.22
CA THR A 168 -9.78 -14.41 -6.07
C THR A 168 -9.57 -13.22 -5.13
N GLY A 169 -8.32 -12.81 -4.95
CA GLY A 169 -7.97 -11.59 -4.22
C GLY A 169 -8.55 -10.33 -4.88
N MET A 170 -8.42 -10.20 -6.19
CA MET A 170 -9.02 -9.10 -6.96
C MET A 170 -10.56 -9.07 -6.81
N LEU A 171 -11.20 -10.23 -6.86
CA LEU A 171 -12.66 -10.32 -6.71
C LEU A 171 -13.14 -9.83 -5.36
N SER A 172 -12.38 -10.01 -4.27
CA SER A 172 -12.74 -9.45 -2.96
C SER A 172 -12.82 -7.92 -2.99
N VAL A 173 -11.86 -7.28 -3.67
CA VAL A 173 -11.82 -5.82 -3.84
C VAL A 173 -12.97 -5.36 -4.74
N LEU A 174 -13.22 -6.06 -5.84
CA LEU A 174 -14.32 -5.75 -6.77
C LEU A 174 -15.69 -5.85 -6.08
N ILE A 175 -15.94 -6.91 -5.28
CA ILE A 175 -17.18 -7.08 -4.50
C ILE A 175 -17.37 -5.87 -3.57
N GLY A 176 -16.33 -5.51 -2.81
CA GLY A 176 -16.39 -4.35 -1.91
C GLY A 176 -16.68 -3.06 -2.67
N ALA A 177 -15.97 -2.80 -3.76
CA ALA A 177 -16.13 -1.59 -4.57
C ALA A 177 -17.55 -1.48 -5.16
N VAL A 178 -18.07 -2.54 -5.76
CA VAL A 178 -19.42 -2.54 -6.36
C VAL A 178 -20.49 -2.32 -5.28
N ILE A 179 -20.39 -3.00 -4.16
CA ILE A 179 -21.37 -2.85 -3.05
C ILE A 179 -21.28 -1.42 -2.49
N ASN A 180 -20.08 -0.86 -2.30
CA ASN A 180 -19.93 0.50 -1.79
C ASN A 180 -20.54 1.53 -2.75
N ILE A 181 -20.21 1.47 -4.05
CA ILE A 181 -20.75 2.39 -5.08
C ILE A 181 -22.28 2.33 -5.16
N VAL A 182 -22.89 1.16 -4.93
CA VAL A 182 -24.36 0.99 -4.94
C VAL A 182 -24.98 1.48 -3.63
N LEU A 183 -24.38 1.18 -2.48
CA LEU A 183 -24.94 1.55 -1.17
C LEU A 183 -24.75 3.02 -0.81
N ASP A 184 -23.68 3.67 -1.27
CA ASP A 184 -23.42 5.08 -0.99
C ASP A 184 -24.61 5.98 -1.36
N PRO A 185 -25.13 6.01 -2.60
CA PRO A 185 -26.25 6.86 -2.95
C PRO A 185 -27.55 6.49 -2.20
N ILE A 186 -27.74 5.21 -1.90
CA ILE A 186 -28.91 4.74 -1.15
C ILE A 186 -28.88 5.27 0.27
N PHE A 187 -27.77 5.17 0.98
CA PHE A 187 -27.66 5.59 2.37
C PHE A 187 -27.47 7.09 2.51
N ILE A 188 -26.66 7.71 1.65
CA ILE A 188 -26.37 9.14 1.71
C ILE A 188 -27.61 9.96 1.34
N PHE A 189 -28.22 9.66 0.19
CA PHE A 189 -29.31 10.44 -0.39
C PHE A 189 -30.69 9.81 -0.14
N GLY A 190 -30.84 8.49 -0.37
CA GLY A 190 -32.13 7.79 -0.26
C GLY A 190 -32.63 7.74 1.20
N LEU A 191 -31.76 7.38 2.14
CA LEU A 191 -32.08 7.32 3.57
C LEU A 191 -31.71 8.60 4.33
N HIS A 192 -31.18 9.62 3.63
CA HIS A 192 -30.78 10.91 4.20
C HIS A 192 -29.79 10.81 5.38
N MET A 193 -28.94 9.77 5.40
CA MET A 193 -27.98 9.54 6.48
C MET A 193 -26.72 10.40 6.35
N GLY A 194 -26.52 11.05 5.19
CA GLY A 194 -25.33 11.89 4.93
C GLY A 194 -24.01 11.15 5.15
N VAL A 195 -23.09 11.75 5.89
CA VAL A 195 -21.74 11.17 6.18
C VAL A 195 -21.81 9.83 6.91
N ARG A 196 -22.81 9.64 7.78
CA ARG A 196 -23.02 8.34 8.47
C ARG A 196 -23.39 7.25 7.48
N GLY A 197 -24.15 7.61 6.43
CA GLY A 197 -24.50 6.69 5.34
C GLY A 197 -23.28 6.22 4.56
N ALA A 198 -22.36 7.13 4.21
CA ALA A 198 -21.09 6.79 3.57
C ALA A 198 -20.24 5.84 4.42
N ALA A 199 -20.09 6.14 5.71
CA ALA A 199 -19.36 5.27 6.62
C ALA A 199 -20.00 3.87 6.72
N LEU A 200 -21.32 3.80 6.83
CA LEU A 200 -22.05 2.53 6.91
C LEU A 200 -21.93 1.72 5.62
N ALA A 201 -22.05 2.36 4.46
CA ALA A 201 -21.84 1.71 3.16
C ALA A 201 -20.43 1.12 3.04
N THR A 202 -19.41 1.89 3.47
CA THR A 202 -18.02 1.42 3.51
C THR A 202 -17.87 0.17 4.40
N ILE A 203 -18.43 0.17 5.59
CA ILE A 203 -18.32 -0.96 6.52
C ILE A 203 -19.07 -2.20 6.01
N ILE A 204 -20.25 -2.06 5.44
CA ILE A 204 -21.00 -3.17 4.86
C ILE A 204 -20.25 -3.75 3.67
N SER A 205 -19.68 -2.92 2.80
CA SER A 205 -18.88 -3.36 1.67
C SER A 205 -17.62 -4.11 2.10
N GLN A 206 -16.94 -3.62 3.14
CA GLN A 206 -15.79 -4.32 3.74
C GLN A 206 -16.21 -5.65 4.42
N ALA A 207 -17.37 -5.69 5.05
CA ALA A 207 -17.91 -6.93 5.63
C ALA A 207 -18.18 -7.98 4.54
N CYS A 208 -18.75 -7.59 3.41
CA CYS A 208 -18.97 -8.51 2.27
C CYS A 208 -17.65 -9.02 1.68
N SER A 209 -16.66 -8.13 1.52
CA SER A 209 -15.29 -8.51 1.10
C SER A 209 -14.65 -9.46 2.12
N CYS A 210 -14.81 -9.20 3.40
CA CYS A 210 -14.31 -10.04 4.49
C CYS A 210 -14.94 -11.44 4.44
N ILE A 211 -16.25 -11.54 4.28
CA ILE A 211 -16.96 -12.81 4.14
C ILE A 211 -16.41 -13.61 2.96
N TRP A 212 -16.17 -12.96 1.81
CA TRP A 212 -15.58 -13.59 0.64
C TRP A 212 -14.18 -14.16 0.94
N VAL A 213 -13.29 -13.36 1.51
CA VAL A 213 -11.91 -13.74 1.84
C VAL A 213 -11.88 -14.88 2.85
N VAL A 214 -12.63 -14.75 3.95
CA VAL A 214 -12.68 -15.73 5.02
C VAL A 214 -13.31 -17.04 4.52
N SER A 215 -14.42 -16.96 3.77
CA SER A 215 -15.06 -18.15 3.19
C SER A 215 -14.14 -18.91 2.23
N PHE A 216 -13.34 -18.21 1.45
CA PHE A 216 -12.34 -18.83 0.58
C PHE A 216 -11.29 -19.59 1.41
N LEU A 217 -10.74 -18.98 2.48
CA LEU A 217 -9.69 -19.58 3.31
C LEU A 217 -10.20 -20.72 4.22
N PHE A 218 -11.50 -20.80 4.49
CA PHE A 218 -12.14 -21.99 5.10
C PHE A 218 -12.55 -23.04 4.07
N GLY A 219 -12.59 -22.67 2.79
CA GLY A 219 -13.12 -23.48 1.71
C GLY A 219 -12.24 -24.67 1.30
N LYS A 220 -12.69 -25.40 0.26
CA LYS A 220 -11.97 -26.56 -0.28
C LYS A 220 -10.96 -26.21 -1.37
N LYS A 221 -11.06 -25.01 -1.97
CA LYS A 221 -10.22 -24.56 -3.10
C LYS A 221 -8.88 -23.98 -2.67
N THR A 222 -8.77 -23.52 -1.43
CA THR A 222 -7.53 -22.98 -0.87
C THR A 222 -6.53 -24.09 -0.52
N PHE A 223 -5.24 -23.82 -0.67
CA PHE A 223 -4.19 -24.74 -0.24
C PHE A 223 -3.95 -24.66 1.26
N LEU A 224 -3.98 -23.43 1.81
CA LEU A 224 -3.83 -23.16 3.24
C LEU A 224 -5.20 -22.86 3.84
N LYS A 225 -5.54 -23.57 4.90
CA LYS A 225 -6.82 -23.41 5.58
C LYS A 225 -6.66 -22.77 6.94
N ILE A 226 -7.60 -21.90 7.29
CA ILE A 226 -7.74 -21.42 8.65
C ILE A 226 -8.28 -22.58 9.50
N GLN A 227 -7.53 -22.97 10.52
CA GLN A 227 -7.88 -24.03 11.46
C GLN A 227 -7.83 -23.49 12.88
N ARG A 228 -8.83 -23.80 13.71
CA ARG A 228 -8.89 -23.34 15.10
C ARG A 228 -7.67 -23.71 15.94
N LYS A 229 -7.10 -24.92 15.72
CA LYS A 229 -5.89 -25.36 16.40
C LYS A 229 -4.67 -24.48 16.15
N ASN A 230 -4.62 -23.79 15.02
CA ASN A 230 -3.51 -22.97 14.56
C ASN A 230 -3.67 -21.46 14.95
N MET A 231 -4.75 -21.11 15.67
CA MET A 231 -5.01 -19.74 16.10
C MET A 231 -4.32 -19.39 17.42
N LYS A 232 -3.73 -20.37 18.11
CA LYS A 232 -2.93 -20.11 19.31
C LYS A 232 -1.68 -19.32 18.91
N LEU A 233 -1.51 -18.15 19.52
CA LEU A 233 -0.37 -17.28 19.22
C LEU A 233 0.93 -17.93 19.67
N GLU A 234 1.84 -18.12 18.71
CA GLU A 234 3.18 -18.65 18.92
C GLU A 234 4.20 -17.56 18.56
N GLU A 235 4.98 -17.09 19.54
CA GLU A 235 5.99 -16.04 19.33
C GLU A 235 6.96 -16.39 18.21
N ARG A 236 7.36 -17.66 18.09
CA ARG A 236 8.25 -18.17 17.04
C ARG A 236 7.71 -17.95 15.64
N ILE A 237 6.39 -17.85 15.46
CA ILE A 237 5.72 -17.67 14.18
C ILE A 237 5.38 -16.19 13.96
N ILE A 238 4.79 -15.55 14.97
CA ILE A 238 4.26 -14.20 14.80
C ILE A 238 5.33 -13.12 14.78
N LEU A 239 6.35 -13.18 15.64
CA LEU A 239 7.39 -12.16 15.70
C LEU A 239 8.18 -12.03 14.39
N PRO A 240 8.67 -13.13 13.75
CA PRO A 240 9.31 -12.99 12.45
C PRO A 240 8.37 -12.52 11.33
N SER A 241 7.07 -12.82 11.44
CA SER A 241 6.07 -12.32 10.48
C SER A 241 5.88 -10.82 10.65
N LEU A 242 5.68 -10.34 11.88
CA LEU A 242 5.59 -8.91 12.16
C LEU A 242 6.86 -8.16 11.77
N ALA A 243 8.04 -8.71 12.06
CA ALA A 243 9.31 -8.13 11.66
C ALA A 243 9.40 -7.95 10.14
N LEU A 244 8.95 -8.92 9.35
CA LEU A 244 8.96 -8.83 7.89
C LEU A 244 7.96 -7.78 7.36
N GLY A 245 6.79 -7.66 7.98
CA GLY A 245 5.78 -6.67 7.62
C GLY A 245 6.10 -5.25 8.09
N LEU A 246 7.01 -5.10 9.07
CA LEU A 246 7.31 -3.81 9.70
C LEU A 246 7.83 -2.78 8.68
N ALA A 247 8.59 -3.19 7.68
CA ALA A 247 9.05 -2.29 6.63
C ALA A 247 7.88 -1.66 5.85
N THR A 248 6.89 -2.46 5.47
CA THR A 248 5.70 -1.98 4.75
C THR A 248 4.85 -1.09 5.65
N PHE A 249 4.73 -1.45 6.94
CA PHE A 249 4.06 -0.60 7.94
C PHE A 249 4.74 0.77 8.06
N ILE A 250 6.07 0.80 8.21
CA ILE A 250 6.85 2.05 8.30
C ILE A 250 6.64 2.90 7.05
N MET A 251 6.72 2.29 5.85
CA MET A 251 6.52 3.00 4.60
C MET A 251 5.13 3.63 4.51
N GLN A 252 4.08 2.91 4.90
CA GLN A 252 2.71 3.41 4.82
C GLN A 252 2.38 4.41 5.92
N ALA A 253 2.78 4.15 7.17
CA ALA A 253 2.52 5.03 8.29
C ALA A 253 3.29 6.36 8.20
N SER A 254 4.49 6.36 7.58
CA SER A 254 5.30 7.56 7.43
C SER A 254 4.76 8.56 6.39
N GLU A 255 3.88 8.14 5.47
CA GLU A 255 3.36 9.02 4.42
C GLU A 255 2.64 10.26 4.98
N SER A 256 1.87 10.10 6.06
CA SER A 256 1.21 11.23 6.70
C SER A 256 2.20 12.24 7.29
N ILE A 257 3.27 11.76 7.93
CA ILE A 257 4.32 12.60 8.51
C ILE A 257 5.05 13.35 7.39
N ILE A 258 5.40 12.66 6.32
CA ILE A 258 6.11 13.24 5.17
C ILE A 258 5.25 14.32 4.50
N THR A 259 3.96 14.08 4.33
CA THR A 259 3.02 15.05 3.77
C THR A 259 2.99 16.33 4.60
N VAL A 260 2.95 16.22 5.93
CA VAL A 260 3.01 17.38 6.83
C VAL A 260 4.34 18.13 6.69
N CYS A 261 5.47 17.40 6.62
CA CYS A 261 6.79 18.01 6.44
C CYS A 261 6.90 18.78 5.12
N PHE A 262 6.44 18.18 4.01
CA PHE A 262 6.41 18.85 2.72
C PHE A 262 5.51 20.08 2.74
N ASN A 263 4.27 19.94 3.19
CA ASN A 263 3.30 21.04 3.18
C ASN A 263 3.75 22.21 4.05
N SER A 264 4.32 21.97 5.23
CA SER A 264 4.83 23.03 6.10
C SER A 264 6.00 23.77 5.47
N SER A 265 6.92 23.05 4.84
CA SER A 265 8.08 23.64 4.16
C SER A 265 7.68 24.39 2.89
N LEU A 266 6.78 23.82 2.08
CA LEU A 266 6.27 24.44 0.86
C LEU A 266 5.44 25.68 1.14
N LEU A 267 4.59 25.66 2.18
CA LEU A 267 3.82 26.83 2.61
C LEU A 267 4.74 27.98 3.00
N LYS A 268 5.83 27.68 3.71
CA LYS A 268 6.82 28.68 4.16
C LYS A 268 7.54 29.36 3.00
N TYR A 269 7.92 28.63 1.94
CA TYR A 269 8.77 29.14 0.87
C TYR A 269 8.03 29.48 -0.42
N GLY A 270 6.92 28.81 -0.72
CA GLY A 270 6.19 28.94 -1.98
C GLY A 270 4.70 29.27 -1.83
N GLY A 271 4.19 29.35 -0.59
CA GLY A 271 2.79 29.67 -0.31
C GLY A 271 1.81 28.62 -0.83
N ASP A 272 0.54 29.02 -0.99
CA ASP A 272 -0.55 28.11 -1.33
C ASP A 272 -0.40 27.46 -2.70
N ILE A 273 0.22 28.15 -3.66
CA ILE A 273 0.43 27.60 -5.00
C ILE A 273 1.38 26.39 -4.98
N ALA A 274 2.39 26.43 -4.12
CA ALA A 274 3.32 25.31 -3.96
C ALA A 274 2.64 24.12 -3.27
N VAL A 275 1.84 24.35 -2.24
CA VAL A 275 1.08 23.28 -1.58
C VAL A 275 0.03 22.67 -2.54
N GLY A 276 -0.64 23.51 -3.33
CA GLY A 276 -1.56 23.07 -4.38
C GLY A 276 -0.86 22.21 -5.45
N ALA A 277 0.31 22.65 -5.91
CA ALA A 277 1.13 21.87 -6.83
C ALA A 277 1.52 20.52 -6.24
N MET A 278 1.95 20.45 -4.95
CA MET A 278 2.30 19.19 -4.29
C MET A 278 1.17 18.17 -4.30
N THR A 279 -0.07 18.62 -4.15
CA THR A 279 -1.26 17.75 -4.24
C THR A 279 -1.36 17.10 -5.63
N ILE A 280 -1.08 17.86 -6.70
CA ILE A 280 -1.05 17.33 -8.07
C ILE A 280 0.10 16.34 -8.24
N LEU A 281 1.31 16.72 -7.80
CA LEU A 281 2.52 15.90 -7.92
C LEU A 281 2.37 14.54 -7.23
N THR A 282 1.87 14.55 -6.00
CA THR A 282 1.62 13.31 -5.24
C THR A 282 0.55 12.44 -5.89
N SER A 283 -0.49 13.03 -6.47
CA SER A 283 -1.51 12.29 -7.22
C SER A 283 -0.92 11.62 -8.46
N VAL A 284 -0.11 12.33 -9.25
CA VAL A 284 0.60 11.76 -10.40
C VAL A 284 1.52 10.62 -9.96
N MET A 285 2.27 10.81 -8.86
CA MET A 285 3.15 9.78 -8.31
C MET A 285 2.38 8.52 -7.88
N GLN A 286 1.23 8.68 -7.21
CA GLN A 286 0.39 7.55 -6.81
C GLN A 286 -0.06 6.73 -8.02
N PHE A 287 -0.57 7.38 -9.08
CA PHE A 287 -0.92 6.70 -10.33
C PHE A 287 0.28 5.98 -10.96
N ALA A 288 1.43 6.64 -10.97
CA ALA A 288 2.67 6.10 -11.51
C ALA A 288 3.14 4.84 -10.77
N MET A 289 2.90 4.75 -9.46
CA MET A 289 3.35 3.63 -8.62
C MET A 289 2.43 2.39 -8.69
N LEU A 290 1.16 2.53 -9.11
CA LEU A 290 0.23 1.40 -9.14
C LEU A 290 0.73 0.19 -9.95
N PRO A 291 1.21 0.35 -11.21
CA PRO A 291 1.72 -0.78 -11.97
C PRO A 291 2.96 -1.44 -11.35
N LEU A 292 3.86 -0.65 -10.77
CA LEU A 292 5.04 -1.16 -10.08
C LEU A 292 4.67 -1.98 -8.86
N GLN A 293 3.71 -1.53 -8.07
CA GLN A 293 3.19 -2.25 -6.91
C GLN A 293 2.49 -3.55 -7.33
N GLY A 294 1.66 -3.49 -8.39
CA GLY A 294 0.98 -4.67 -8.93
C GLY A 294 1.97 -5.74 -9.45
N LEU A 295 3.02 -5.30 -10.15
CA LEU A 295 4.11 -6.18 -10.61
C LEU A 295 4.85 -6.82 -9.43
N GLY A 296 5.20 -6.03 -8.42
CA GLY A 296 5.88 -6.51 -7.21
C GLY A 296 5.04 -7.54 -6.46
N GLN A 297 3.77 -7.23 -6.20
CA GLN A 297 2.83 -8.14 -5.53
C GLN A 297 2.58 -9.43 -6.33
N GLY A 298 2.56 -9.35 -7.66
CA GLY A 298 2.43 -10.51 -8.53
C GLY A 298 3.68 -11.40 -8.54
N ALA A 299 4.87 -10.81 -8.42
CA ALA A 299 6.15 -11.54 -8.37
C ALA A 299 6.42 -12.19 -6.99
N GLN A 300 5.91 -11.61 -5.92
CA GLN A 300 6.16 -12.04 -4.53
C GLN A 300 5.85 -13.53 -4.29
N PRO A 301 4.69 -14.09 -4.67
CA PRO A 301 4.40 -15.50 -4.49
C PRO A 301 5.37 -16.41 -5.23
N ILE A 302 5.76 -16.01 -6.45
CA ILE A 302 6.70 -16.78 -7.28
C ILE A 302 8.09 -16.83 -6.62
N LEU A 303 8.58 -15.67 -6.16
CA LEU A 303 9.87 -15.57 -5.48
C LEU A 303 9.89 -16.36 -4.18
N SER A 304 8.89 -16.15 -3.31
CA SER A 304 8.81 -16.76 -1.97
C SER A 304 8.68 -18.29 -2.06
N TYR A 305 7.77 -18.78 -2.92
CA TYR A 305 7.58 -20.22 -3.12
C TYR A 305 8.85 -20.90 -3.64
N ASN A 306 9.45 -20.37 -4.72
CA ASN A 306 10.64 -20.97 -5.31
C ASN A 306 11.88 -20.84 -4.42
N TYR A 307 11.96 -19.81 -3.57
CA TYR A 307 12.98 -19.72 -2.55
C TYR A 307 12.83 -20.83 -1.51
N GLY A 308 11.61 -21.07 -1.04
CA GLY A 308 11.29 -22.20 -0.16
C GLY A 308 11.60 -23.56 -0.80
N ALA A 309 11.25 -23.73 -2.07
CA ALA A 309 11.52 -24.95 -2.85
C ALA A 309 12.98 -25.14 -3.26
N LYS A 310 13.88 -24.24 -2.84
CA LYS A 310 15.31 -24.23 -3.20
C LYS A 310 15.59 -24.17 -4.72
N ASN A 311 14.67 -23.62 -5.50
CA ASN A 311 14.81 -23.48 -6.95
C ASN A 311 15.52 -22.17 -7.32
N VAL A 312 16.84 -22.18 -7.27
CA VAL A 312 17.70 -21.00 -7.47
C VAL A 312 17.47 -20.34 -8.83
N ASP A 313 17.36 -21.15 -9.90
CA ASP A 313 17.22 -20.64 -11.26
C ASP A 313 15.90 -19.88 -11.45
N ARG A 314 14.82 -20.39 -10.86
CA ARG A 314 13.53 -19.71 -10.91
C ARG A 314 13.50 -18.44 -10.05
N VAL A 315 14.11 -18.44 -8.88
CA VAL A 315 14.26 -17.21 -8.06
C VAL A 315 15.03 -16.16 -8.83
N ARG A 316 16.17 -16.53 -9.41
CA ARG A 316 17.01 -15.63 -10.21
C ARG A 316 16.30 -15.14 -11.47
N GLY A 317 15.62 -16.04 -12.18
CA GLY A 317 14.84 -15.73 -13.40
C GLY A 317 13.68 -14.77 -13.11
N THR A 318 12.90 -15.06 -12.06
CA THR A 318 11.76 -14.22 -11.65
C THR A 318 12.23 -12.82 -11.23
N PHE A 319 13.29 -12.73 -10.43
CA PHE A 319 13.82 -11.43 -10.01
C PHE A 319 14.35 -10.61 -11.19
N ARG A 320 15.09 -11.26 -12.13
CA ARG A 320 15.58 -10.59 -13.34
C ARG A 320 14.44 -10.07 -14.21
N LEU A 321 13.36 -10.84 -14.37
CA LEU A 321 12.20 -10.43 -15.14
C LEU A 321 11.48 -9.28 -14.47
N LEU A 322 11.23 -9.38 -13.15
CA LEU A 322 10.63 -8.29 -12.35
C LEU A 322 11.45 -7.01 -12.51
N LEU A 323 12.77 -7.07 -12.32
CA LEU A 323 13.65 -5.92 -12.42
C LEU A 323 13.60 -5.29 -13.82
N LYS A 324 13.69 -6.10 -14.88
CA LYS A 324 13.64 -5.61 -16.27
C LYS A 324 12.33 -4.90 -16.59
N VAL A 325 11.20 -5.51 -16.22
CA VAL A 325 9.87 -4.95 -16.51
C VAL A 325 9.64 -3.69 -15.68
N SER A 326 9.98 -3.73 -14.39
CA SER A 326 9.82 -2.57 -13.49
C SER A 326 10.69 -1.38 -13.89
N VAL A 327 11.95 -1.62 -14.25
CA VAL A 327 12.86 -0.56 -14.72
C VAL A 327 12.40 -0.04 -16.07
N GLY A 328 12.03 -0.91 -17.01
CA GLY A 328 11.51 -0.50 -18.32
C GLY A 328 10.28 0.39 -18.20
N TYR A 329 9.32 0.01 -17.36
CA TYR A 329 8.14 0.82 -17.07
C TYR A 329 8.52 2.17 -16.44
N ALA A 330 9.36 2.16 -15.40
CA ALA A 330 9.76 3.37 -14.69
C ALA A 330 10.48 4.37 -15.60
N VAL A 331 11.37 3.90 -16.48
CA VAL A 331 12.08 4.73 -17.46
C VAL A 331 11.12 5.32 -18.50
N ILE A 332 10.20 4.51 -19.06
CA ILE A 332 9.22 4.99 -20.04
C ILE A 332 8.34 6.07 -19.41
N LEU A 333 7.82 5.81 -18.19
CA LEU A 333 6.95 6.79 -17.52
C LEU A 333 7.72 8.06 -17.16
N TRP A 334 8.95 7.94 -16.67
CA TRP A 334 9.83 9.06 -16.40
C TRP A 334 10.03 9.93 -17.65
N LEU A 335 10.34 9.31 -18.78
CA LEU A 335 10.45 10.03 -20.07
C LEU A 335 9.15 10.73 -20.46
N CYS A 336 8.00 10.08 -20.26
CA CYS A 336 6.70 10.70 -20.54
C CYS A 336 6.45 11.94 -19.68
N VAL A 337 6.78 11.86 -18.38
CA VAL A 337 6.61 12.99 -17.46
C VAL A 337 7.59 14.13 -17.77
N GLU A 338 8.84 13.82 -18.05
CA GLU A 338 9.87 14.83 -18.36
C GLU A 338 9.59 15.54 -19.71
N LEU A 339 9.15 14.80 -20.73
CA LEU A 339 8.88 15.35 -22.05
C LEU A 339 7.52 16.04 -22.11
N PHE A 340 6.51 15.49 -21.46
CA PHE A 340 5.12 15.94 -21.55
C PHE A 340 4.45 16.22 -20.21
N PRO A 341 5.08 16.99 -19.28
CA PRO A 341 4.53 17.23 -17.94
C PRO A 341 3.17 17.90 -17.98
N GLN A 342 2.92 18.71 -19.01
CA GLN A 342 1.65 19.41 -19.18
C GLN A 342 0.45 18.47 -19.28
N ILE A 343 0.59 17.30 -19.92
CA ILE A 343 -0.51 16.33 -20.06
C ILE A 343 -0.93 15.85 -18.66
N PHE A 344 0.03 15.51 -17.79
CA PHE A 344 -0.25 15.04 -16.46
C PHE A 344 -0.85 16.11 -15.55
N VAL A 345 -0.33 17.34 -15.61
CA VAL A 345 -0.81 18.43 -14.75
C VAL A 345 -2.19 18.92 -15.20
N SER A 346 -2.45 19.02 -16.51
CA SER A 346 -3.74 19.49 -17.06
C SER A 346 -4.92 18.57 -16.73
N MET A 347 -4.66 17.32 -16.33
CA MET A 347 -5.71 16.42 -15.83
C MET A 347 -6.29 16.87 -14.48
N PHE A 348 -5.57 17.70 -13.72
CA PHE A 348 -5.93 18.10 -12.35
C PHE A 348 -6.31 19.58 -12.24
N THR A 349 -5.80 20.44 -13.11
CA THR A 349 -6.07 21.88 -13.04
C THR A 349 -6.12 22.54 -14.41
N SER A 350 -7.01 23.51 -14.55
CA SER A 350 -7.08 24.44 -15.69
C SER A 350 -6.55 25.84 -15.36
N ASP A 351 -6.20 26.11 -14.10
CA ASP A 351 -5.60 27.37 -13.68
C ASP A 351 -4.21 27.55 -14.30
N ALA A 352 -4.01 28.64 -15.03
CA ALA A 352 -2.80 28.87 -15.82
C ALA A 352 -1.55 29.04 -14.93
N ALA A 353 -1.67 29.70 -13.79
CA ALA A 353 -0.56 29.93 -12.87
C ALA A 353 -0.13 28.63 -12.18
N LEU A 354 -1.10 27.87 -11.64
CA LEU A 354 -0.86 26.58 -11.01
C LEU A 354 -0.31 25.56 -12.02
N LEU A 355 -0.83 25.56 -13.24
CA LEU A 355 -0.36 24.67 -14.31
C LEU A 355 1.10 24.97 -14.70
N ALA A 356 1.45 26.24 -14.90
CA ALA A 356 2.81 26.64 -15.23
C ALA A 356 3.81 26.29 -14.12
N PHE A 357 3.45 26.55 -12.86
CA PHE A 357 4.26 26.21 -11.69
C PHE A 357 4.41 24.69 -11.54
N SER A 358 3.30 23.95 -11.59
CA SER A 358 3.27 22.49 -11.39
C SER A 358 4.05 21.74 -12.47
N LYS A 359 4.12 22.23 -13.69
CA LYS A 359 4.94 21.63 -14.78
C LYS A 359 6.41 21.55 -14.41
N THR A 360 6.95 22.65 -13.89
CA THR A 360 8.36 22.71 -13.46
C THR A 360 8.57 21.88 -12.20
N ALA A 361 7.67 22.03 -11.22
CA ALA A 361 7.73 21.28 -9.97
C ALA A 361 7.65 19.76 -10.20
N LEU A 362 6.80 19.30 -11.15
CA LEU A 362 6.64 17.88 -11.47
C LEU A 362 7.92 17.26 -12.03
N ARG A 363 8.60 17.95 -12.95
CA ARG A 363 9.90 17.51 -13.49
C ARG A 363 10.94 17.37 -12.38
N VAL A 364 11.03 18.37 -11.51
CA VAL A 364 11.98 18.34 -10.39
C VAL A 364 11.63 17.19 -9.42
N TYR A 365 10.37 17.08 -9.02
CA TYR A 365 9.92 16.08 -8.04
C TYR A 365 10.08 14.64 -8.53
N MET A 366 9.83 14.40 -9.82
CA MET A 366 9.92 13.06 -10.42
C MET A 366 11.27 12.79 -11.13
N ALA A 367 12.27 13.62 -10.95
CA ALA A 367 13.56 13.50 -11.64
C ALA A 367 14.25 12.13 -11.44
N ALA A 368 14.08 11.48 -10.28
CA ALA A 368 14.64 10.16 -9.98
C ALA A 368 13.65 8.99 -10.21
N MET A 369 12.46 9.25 -10.80
CA MET A 369 11.41 8.24 -10.99
C MET A 369 11.89 7.00 -11.76
N PHE A 370 12.83 7.14 -12.68
CA PHE A 370 13.41 6.02 -13.44
C PHE A 370 14.06 4.96 -12.54
N MET A 371 14.49 5.33 -11.33
CA MET A 371 15.11 4.41 -10.36
C MET A 371 14.08 3.60 -9.55
N PHE A 372 12.81 4.02 -9.52
CA PHE A 372 11.79 3.34 -8.70
C PHE A 372 11.55 1.88 -9.08
N GLY A 373 11.77 1.54 -10.36
CA GLY A 373 11.72 0.15 -10.79
C GLY A 373 12.71 -0.73 -10.03
N ILE A 374 13.91 -0.23 -9.76
CA ILE A 374 14.94 -0.92 -8.95
C ILE A 374 14.48 -1.00 -7.49
N GLN A 375 14.01 0.12 -6.93
CA GLN A 375 13.55 0.19 -5.54
C GLN A 375 12.47 -0.86 -5.25
N ILE A 376 11.41 -0.89 -6.05
CA ILE A 376 10.28 -1.82 -5.86
C ILE A 376 10.73 -3.28 -6.05
N ALA A 377 11.52 -3.57 -7.08
CA ALA A 377 12.03 -4.94 -7.32
C ALA A 377 12.88 -5.43 -6.13
N CYS A 378 13.81 -4.62 -5.64
CA CYS A 378 14.67 -4.98 -4.50
C CYS A 378 13.87 -5.10 -3.19
N GLN A 379 12.94 -4.18 -2.92
CA GLN A 379 12.10 -4.22 -1.72
C GLN A 379 11.23 -5.49 -1.70
N MET A 380 10.58 -5.82 -2.83
CA MET A 380 9.82 -7.06 -2.97
C MET A 380 10.71 -8.29 -2.87
N GLY A 381 11.93 -8.22 -3.39
CA GLY A 381 12.94 -9.28 -3.23
C GLY A 381 13.28 -9.53 -1.77
N PHE A 382 13.58 -8.49 -0.96
CA PHE A 382 13.84 -8.63 0.47
C PHE A 382 12.67 -9.30 1.21
N THR A 383 11.46 -8.82 0.97
CA THR A 383 10.24 -9.36 1.62
C THR A 383 10.00 -10.82 1.20
N SER A 384 10.14 -11.12 -0.10
CA SER A 384 9.94 -12.48 -0.64
C SER A 384 10.94 -13.50 -0.14
N LEU A 385 12.18 -13.08 0.14
CA LEU A 385 13.24 -13.94 0.66
C LEU A 385 13.26 -14.00 2.20
N GLY A 386 12.34 -13.32 2.88
CA GLY A 386 12.28 -13.28 4.34
C GLY A 386 13.38 -12.43 4.99
N CYS A 387 13.98 -11.49 4.26
CA CYS A 387 15.05 -10.60 4.74
C CYS A 387 14.47 -9.39 5.49
N ALA A 388 13.91 -9.59 6.67
CA ALA A 388 13.24 -8.54 7.46
C ALA A 388 14.17 -7.39 7.87
N PRO A 389 15.37 -7.61 8.44
CA PRO A 389 16.23 -6.51 8.86
C PRO A 389 16.61 -5.57 7.72
N GLU A 390 16.96 -6.12 6.55
CA GLU A 390 17.34 -5.35 5.38
C GLU A 390 16.17 -4.55 4.82
N SER A 391 14.98 -5.14 4.81
CA SER A 391 13.75 -4.48 4.38
C SER A 391 13.42 -3.27 5.26
N ILE A 392 13.57 -3.41 6.60
CA ILE A 392 13.36 -2.34 7.57
C ILE A 392 14.41 -1.22 7.40
N ILE A 393 15.69 -1.61 7.29
CA ILE A 393 16.79 -0.63 7.11
C ILE A 393 16.53 0.24 5.89
N VAL A 394 16.14 -0.37 4.77
CA VAL A 394 15.84 0.36 3.52
C VAL A 394 14.66 1.30 3.69
N ALA A 395 13.58 0.87 4.36
CA ALA A 395 12.40 1.70 4.60
C ALA A 395 12.73 2.91 5.50
N VAL A 396 13.45 2.69 6.62
CA VAL A 396 13.86 3.75 7.55
C VAL A 396 14.85 4.70 6.89
N MET A 397 15.85 4.18 6.18
CA MET A 397 16.87 4.98 5.49
C MET A 397 16.22 5.96 4.52
N ARG A 398 15.31 5.48 3.65
CA ARG A 398 14.67 6.33 2.65
C ARG A 398 13.80 7.41 3.28
N LYS A 399 12.92 7.06 4.22
CA LYS A 399 11.87 7.95 4.72
C LYS A 399 12.37 8.87 5.85
N PHE A 400 13.05 8.33 6.84
CA PHE A 400 13.42 9.07 8.04
C PHE A 400 14.83 9.62 8.00
N VAL A 401 15.80 8.89 7.45
CA VAL A 401 17.21 9.31 7.46
C VAL A 401 17.51 10.25 6.30
N LEU A 402 16.94 10.02 5.13
CA LEU A 402 17.21 10.83 3.93
C LEU A 402 16.10 11.86 3.70
N LEU A 403 14.86 11.43 3.43
CA LEU A 403 13.82 12.32 2.92
C LEU A 403 13.45 13.43 3.91
N ILE A 404 13.07 13.11 5.15
CA ILE A 404 12.64 14.13 6.11
C ILE A 404 13.72 15.18 6.37
N PRO A 405 14.98 14.83 6.65
CA PRO A 405 16.02 15.86 6.79
C PRO A 405 16.24 16.69 5.53
N LEU A 406 16.24 16.08 4.34
CA LEU A 406 16.46 16.78 3.08
C LEU A 406 15.35 17.79 2.77
N ILE A 407 14.10 17.54 3.14
CA ILE A 407 12.98 18.49 3.00
C ILE A 407 13.34 19.85 3.66
N TYR A 408 14.08 19.82 4.78
CA TYR A 408 14.47 21.03 5.50
C TYR A 408 15.87 21.55 5.11
N ILE A 409 16.81 20.68 4.76
CA ILE A 409 18.21 21.04 4.48
C ILE A 409 18.35 21.60 3.06
N VAL A 410 17.76 20.95 2.04
CA VAL A 410 17.96 21.34 0.64
C VAL A 410 17.51 22.78 0.34
N PRO A 411 16.39 23.31 0.86
CA PRO A 411 16.00 24.70 0.66
C PRO A 411 16.98 25.73 1.22
N HIS A 412 17.83 25.35 2.18
CA HIS A 412 18.87 26.23 2.72
C HIS A 412 20.13 26.21 1.84
N ILE A 413 20.43 25.06 1.25
CA ILE A 413 21.58 24.93 0.33
C ILE A 413 21.24 25.54 -1.03
N TRP A 414 20.02 25.29 -1.53
CA TRP A 414 19.53 25.80 -2.82
C TRP A 414 18.83 27.15 -2.63
N SER A 415 19.58 28.16 -2.27
CA SER A 415 19.07 29.49 -1.91
C SER A 415 18.47 30.29 -3.08
N ALA A 416 18.80 29.94 -4.34
CA ALA A 416 18.30 30.59 -5.54
C ALA A 416 16.77 30.40 -5.73
N ASP A 417 16.26 29.20 -5.45
CA ASP A 417 14.83 28.88 -5.44
C ASP A 417 14.55 27.86 -4.34
N ARG A 418 14.23 28.37 -3.16
CA ARG A 418 13.98 27.52 -1.98
C ARG A 418 12.76 26.62 -2.15
N THR A 419 11.75 27.07 -2.89
CA THR A 419 10.54 26.28 -3.14
C THR A 419 10.86 25.06 -3.99
N MET A 420 11.61 25.24 -5.08
CA MET A 420 12.09 24.11 -5.89
C MET A 420 13.08 23.25 -5.12
N GLY A 421 13.85 23.82 -4.19
CA GLY A 421 14.70 23.08 -3.26
C GLY A 421 13.94 22.08 -2.39
N VAL A 422 12.70 22.42 -1.96
CA VAL A 422 11.85 21.47 -1.21
C VAL A 422 11.46 20.29 -2.08
N TYR A 423 11.02 20.51 -3.32
CA TYR A 423 10.69 19.40 -4.25
C TYR A 423 11.90 18.55 -4.62
N LEU A 424 13.08 19.15 -4.71
CA LEU A 424 14.33 18.47 -5.03
C LEU A 424 14.79 17.51 -3.93
N ALA A 425 14.27 17.65 -2.71
CA ALA A 425 14.54 16.73 -1.61
C ALA A 425 14.12 15.28 -1.93
N GLU A 426 12.98 15.07 -2.63
CA GLU A 426 12.50 13.73 -3.02
C GLU A 426 13.48 13.01 -3.95
N PRO A 427 13.85 13.55 -5.15
CA PRO A 427 14.74 12.85 -6.05
C PRO A 427 16.15 12.65 -5.48
N ILE A 428 16.66 13.56 -4.64
CA ILE A 428 17.94 13.38 -3.96
C ILE A 428 17.85 12.21 -2.98
N ALA A 429 16.81 12.18 -2.13
CA ALA A 429 16.57 11.07 -1.21
C ALA A 429 16.45 9.74 -1.94
N ASP A 430 15.70 9.71 -3.04
CA ASP A 430 15.48 8.51 -3.84
C ASP A 430 16.77 8.01 -4.49
N PHE A 431 17.58 8.90 -5.06
CA PHE A 431 18.85 8.53 -5.67
C PHE A 431 19.75 7.80 -4.67
N PHE A 432 19.95 8.37 -3.49
CA PHE A 432 20.79 7.76 -2.45
C PHE A 432 20.15 6.50 -1.87
N ALA A 433 18.83 6.51 -1.60
CA ALA A 433 18.12 5.37 -1.05
C ALA A 433 18.13 4.18 -2.01
N VAL A 434 17.86 4.40 -3.31
CA VAL A 434 17.84 3.32 -4.31
C VAL A 434 19.24 2.77 -4.54
N THR A 435 20.25 3.63 -4.59
CA THR A 435 21.66 3.20 -4.71
C THR A 435 22.05 2.31 -3.52
N PHE A 436 21.75 2.75 -2.30
CA PHE A 436 21.97 1.98 -1.08
C PHE A 436 21.23 0.63 -1.12
N THR A 437 19.94 0.67 -1.49
CA THR A 437 19.09 -0.53 -1.60
C THR A 437 19.67 -1.53 -2.60
N MET A 438 20.12 -1.06 -3.76
CA MET A 438 20.71 -1.91 -4.82
C MET A 438 21.98 -2.61 -4.32
N ILE A 439 22.87 -1.89 -3.65
CA ILE A 439 24.12 -2.45 -3.09
C ILE A 439 23.81 -3.50 -2.02
N LEU A 440 22.93 -3.14 -1.07
CA LEU A 440 22.53 -4.03 0.02
C LEU A 440 21.85 -5.29 -0.52
N PHE A 441 20.92 -5.13 -1.47
CA PHE A 441 20.19 -6.23 -2.08
C PHE A 441 21.12 -7.17 -2.87
N SER A 442 22.02 -6.63 -3.69
CA SER A 442 22.95 -7.44 -4.47
C SER A 442 23.80 -8.36 -3.60
N ASN A 443 24.27 -7.84 -2.46
CA ASN A 443 25.07 -8.61 -1.50
C ASN A 443 24.22 -9.68 -0.78
N ARG A 444 23.02 -9.31 -0.35
CA ARG A 444 22.12 -10.24 0.36
C ARG A 444 21.51 -11.29 -0.55
N PHE A 445 21.14 -10.92 -1.75
CA PHE A 445 20.60 -11.83 -2.75
C PHE A 445 21.57 -12.95 -3.09
N LYS A 446 22.85 -12.60 -3.33
CA LYS A 446 23.92 -13.60 -3.56
C LYS A 446 24.06 -14.55 -2.37
N LYS A 447 24.03 -14.02 -1.12
CA LYS A 447 24.12 -14.86 0.09
C LYS A 447 22.88 -15.74 0.26
N ALA A 448 21.69 -15.22 0.00
CA ALA A 448 20.44 -15.98 0.08
C ALA A 448 20.40 -17.12 -0.93
N LEU A 449 20.83 -16.89 -2.18
CA LEU A 449 20.90 -17.94 -3.19
C LEU A 449 21.92 -19.03 -2.82
N LYS A 450 23.13 -18.66 -2.37
CA LYS A 450 24.12 -19.62 -1.90
C LYS A 450 23.64 -20.49 -0.73
N LYS A 451 22.74 -19.95 0.11
CA LYS A 451 22.17 -20.71 1.24
C LYS A 451 21.23 -21.82 0.79
N ILE A 452 20.53 -21.65 -0.32
CA ILE A 452 19.59 -22.64 -0.84
C ILE A 452 20.22 -23.56 -1.88
N GLU A 453 21.39 -23.20 -2.45
CA GLU A 453 22.21 -24.09 -3.31
C GLU A 453 22.84 -25.26 -2.53
N LYS A 454 23.06 -25.08 -1.23
CA LYS A 454 23.53 -26.12 -0.29
C LYS A 454 22.35 -26.92 0.26
#